data_0b14a2373e43b7aecec0fc8b8c928641
#
_entry.id   0b14a2373e43b7aecec0fc8b8c928641
#
_cell.length_a   1.000
_cell.length_b   1.000
_cell.length_c   1.000
_cell.angle_alpha   90.00
_cell.angle_beta   90.00
_cell.angle_gamma   90.00
#
_symmetry.space_group_name_H-M   'P 1'
#
loop_
_entity.id
_entity.type
_entity.pdbx_description
1 polymer ?
#
loop_
_entity_poly.entity_id
_entity_poly.type
_entity_poly.pdbx_seq_one_letter_code
_entity_poly.pdbx_strand_id
1 'polypeptide(L)'
;MNKKTIIIALVLLAAIAVPMTFATGVGAAFGLPIGTGLPGSNVMLSLKLSNIPFLMGLGFSVGDTASSFGFTGDWWVANQNLFSFVNYYLGPGFYVGYSDSLVLGGRFPVGLNVFPIKNLELFVELAPTLAVGLGDPITFPVFGVQGAFGARFWF
;
A
#
# COMPACT_ATOMS: atom_id res chain seq x y z
N MET A 1 5.19 -21.30 17.65
CA MET A 1 5.18 -20.62 16.33
C MET A 1 5.55 -19.17 16.58
N ASN A 2 6.53 -18.62 15.88
CA ASN A 2 7.02 -17.26 16.12
C ASN A 2 5.93 -16.25 15.69
N LYS A 3 5.77 -15.14 16.45
CA LYS A 3 4.77 -14.09 16.14
C LYS A 3 4.86 -13.61 14.68
N LYS A 4 6.08 -13.54 14.14
CA LYS A 4 6.33 -13.19 12.71
C LYS A 4 5.68 -14.19 11.75
N THR A 5 5.76 -15.49 12.05
CA THR A 5 5.16 -16.56 11.22
C THR A 5 3.63 -16.51 11.27
N ILE A 6 3.05 -16.17 12.43
CA ILE A 6 1.59 -16.03 12.59
C ILE A 6 1.07 -14.85 11.75
N ILE A 7 1.76 -13.71 11.80
CA ILE A 7 1.37 -12.52 11.04
C ILE A 7 1.45 -12.80 9.54
N ILE A 8 2.52 -13.41 9.07
CA ILE A 8 2.68 -13.79 7.65
C ILE A 8 1.59 -14.77 7.23
N ALA A 9 1.28 -15.78 8.06
CA ALA A 9 0.21 -16.75 7.78
C ALA A 9 -1.18 -16.09 7.75
N LEU A 10 -1.46 -15.13 8.65
CA LEU A 10 -2.71 -14.38 8.66
C LEU A 10 -2.85 -13.47 7.44
N VAL A 11 -1.78 -12.82 7.00
CA VAL A 11 -1.77 -12.00 5.78
C VAL A 11 -2.00 -12.86 4.54
N LEU A 12 -1.37 -14.04 4.46
CA LEU A 12 -1.59 -14.99 3.37
C LEU A 12 -3.02 -15.57 3.40
N LEU A 13 -3.56 -15.86 4.58
CA LEU A 13 -4.92 -16.38 4.74
C LEU A 13 -5.96 -15.31 4.34
N ALA A 14 -5.75 -14.06 4.72
CA ALA A 14 -6.60 -12.94 4.32
C ALA A 14 -6.58 -12.72 2.79
N ALA A 15 -5.43 -12.92 2.14
CA ALA A 15 -5.31 -12.83 0.69
C ALA A 15 -6.10 -13.93 -0.05
N ILE A 16 -6.24 -15.12 0.56
CA ILE A 16 -6.97 -16.25 -0.02
C ILE A 16 -8.50 -16.11 0.20
N ALA A 17 -8.92 -15.39 1.24
CA ALA A 17 -10.34 -15.25 1.60
C ALA A 17 -11.11 -14.20 0.77
N VAL A 18 -10.46 -13.50 -0.16
CA VAL A 18 -11.13 -12.53 -1.05
C VAL A 18 -12.02 -13.30 -2.03
N PRO A 19 -13.34 -13.06 -2.05
CA PRO A 19 -14.23 -13.77 -2.97
C PRO A 19 -13.84 -13.46 -4.43
N MET A 20 -13.52 -14.51 -5.18
CA MET A 20 -13.06 -14.46 -6.59
C MET A 20 -14.16 -14.08 -7.60
N THR A 21 -15.28 -13.53 -7.15
CA THR A 21 -16.43 -13.21 -8.01
C THR A 21 -16.24 -11.95 -8.87
N PHE A 22 -15.18 -11.20 -8.62
CA PHE A 22 -14.82 -10.02 -9.42
C PHE A 22 -13.34 -10.16 -9.81
N ALA A 23 -12.99 -9.78 -11.04
CA ALA A 23 -11.59 -9.72 -11.45
C ALA A 23 -10.86 -8.80 -10.47
N THR A 24 -10.00 -9.37 -9.68
CA THR A 24 -9.37 -8.71 -8.53
C THR A 24 -7.88 -8.95 -8.60
N GLY A 25 -7.12 -7.89 -8.47
CA GLY A 25 -5.67 -7.97 -8.33
C GLY A 25 -5.31 -8.08 -6.84
N VAL A 26 -4.77 -9.20 -6.43
CA VAL A 26 -4.28 -9.44 -5.07
C VAL A 26 -2.78 -9.61 -5.12
N GLY A 27 -2.06 -8.93 -4.25
CA GLY A 27 -0.61 -8.98 -4.29
C GLY A 27 0.06 -8.58 -3.00
N ALA A 28 1.37 -8.65 -3.04
CA ALA A 28 2.24 -8.19 -1.98
C ALA A 28 3.22 -7.16 -2.53
N ALA A 29 3.55 -6.21 -1.69
CA ALA A 29 4.55 -5.20 -1.97
C ALA A 29 5.48 -5.01 -0.78
N PHE A 30 6.66 -4.51 -1.06
CA PHE A 30 7.59 -4.00 -0.07
C PHE A 30 7.48 -2.48 -0.05
N GLY A 31 7.17 -1.96 1.12
CA GLY A 31 7.08 -0.52 1.35
C GLY A 31 8.37 0.01 1.93
N LEU A 32 8.79 1.15 1.42
CA LEU A 32 9.92 1.91 1.91
C LEU A 32 9.40 3.27 2.40
N PRO A 33 9.22 3.47 3.69
CA PRO A 33 8.88 4.80 4.21
C PRO A 33 10.08 5.72 4.02
N ILE A 34 9.90 6.73 3.19
CA ILE A 34 10.92 7.75 2.93
C ILE A 34 10.42 9.03 3.58
N GLY A 35 10.91 9.30 4.79
CA GLY A 35 10.49 10.48 5.55
C GLY A 35 10.38 10.20 7.04
N THR A 36 10.25 11.25 7.83
CA THR A 36 10.10 11.14 9.28
C THR A 36 8.63 11.21 9.68
N GLY A 37 8.23 10.41 10.67
CA GLY A 37 6.94 10.53 11.34
C GLY A 37 5.78 9.73 10.72
N LEU A 38 5.96 9.08 9.58
CA LEU A 38 4.94 8.18 9.03
C LEU A 38 5.23 6.75 9.50
N PRO A 39 4.29 6.07 10.17
CA PRO A 39 4.40 4.65 10.45
C PRO A 39 4.60 3.88 9.14
N GLY A 40 5.78 3.29 9.02
CA GLY A 40 6.19 2.59 7.82
C GLY A 40 5.72 1.15 7.81
N SER A 41 5.72 0.60 6.63
CA SER A 41 5.33 -0.77 6.39
C SER A 41 6.39 -1.45 5.55
N ASN A 42 7.01 -2.49 6.10
CA ASN A 42 8.02 -3.24 5.36
C ASN A 42 7.39 -4.24 4.40
N VAL A 43 6.19 -4.72 4.73
CA VAL A 43 5.43 -5.65 3.89
C VAL A 43 4.00 -5.14 3.80
N MET A 44 3.47 -5.10 2.60
CA MET A 44 2.11 -4.65 2.33
C MET A 44 1.33 -5.73 1.57
N LEU A 45 0.11 -5.95 1.98
CA LEU A 45 -0.89 -6.61 1.16
C LEU A 45 -1.55 -5.56 0.27
N SER A 46 -1.61 -5.81 -1.03
CA SER A 46 -2.22 -4.92 -2.02
C SER A 46 -3.44 -5.57 -2.64
N LEU A 47 -4.56 -4.87 -2.63
CA LEU A 47 -5.83 -5.32 -3.19
C LEU A 47 -6.37 -4.27 -4.16
N LYS A 48 -6.52 -4.63 -5.44
CA LYS A 48 -7.08 -3.78 -6.49
C LYS A 48 -8.33 -4.42 -7.05
N LEU A 49 -9.44 -3.71 -6.98
CA LEU A 49 -10.71 -4.12 -7.57
C LEU A 49 -10.77 -3.65 -9.03
N SER A 50 -11.12 -4.54 -9.97
CA SER A 50 -11.16 -4.18 -11.39
C SER A 50 -12.33 -3.28 -11.76
N ASN A 51 -13.46 -3.43 -11.08
CA ASN A 51 -14.70 -2.71 -11.39
C ASN A 51 -14.73 -1.27 -10.86
N ILE A 52 -13.82 -0.93 -9.97
CA ILE A 52 -13.67 0.42 -9.42
C ILE A 52 -12.21 0.82 -9.40
N PRO A 53 -11.88 2.08 -9.68
CA PRO A 53 -10.49 2.55 -9.68
C PRO A 53 -9.91 2.71 -8.26
N PHE A 54 -10.24 1.80 -7.35
CA PHE A 54 -9.83 1.87 -5.96
C PHE A 54 -8.82 0.78 -5.61
N LEU A 55 -7.71 1.18 -5.04
CA LEU A 55 -6.63 0.33 -4.56
C LEU A 55 -6.56 0.43 -3.04
N MET A 56 -6.48 -0.69 -2.37
CA MET A 56 -6.25 -0.79 -0.92
C MET A 56 -4.88 -1.37 -0.64
N GLY A 57 -4.22 -0.83 0.38
CA GLY A 57 -2.96 -1.34 0.91
C GLY A 57 -3.07 -1.54 2.42
N LEU A 58 -2.69 -2.73 2.88
CA LEU A 58 -2.54 -3.05 4.30
C LEU A 58 -1.07 -3.33 4.57
N GLY A 59 -0.44 -2.47 5.34
CA GLY A 59 0.97 -2.56 5.62
C GLY A 59 1.27 -2.88 7.07
N PHE A 60 2.35 -3.63 7.29
CA PHE A 60 2.84 -4.03 8.59
C PHE A 60 4.35 -3.86 8.63
N SER A 61 4.84 -3.19 9.66
CA SER A 61 6.23 -3.20 10.03
C SER A 61 6.40 -3.98 11.32
N VAL A 62 7.31 -4.92 11.32
CA VAL A 62 7.66 -5.69 12.50
C VAL A 62 9.13 -5.40 12.80
N GLY A 63 9.37 -4.53 13.75
CA GLY A 63 10.71 -4.22 14.30
C GLY A 63 10.98 -4.97 15.59
N ASP A 64 12.21 -4.89 16.07
CA ASP A 64 12.59 -5.49 17.37
C ASP A 64 12.07 -4.66 18.55
N THR A 65 11.78 -3.38 18.33
CA THR A 65 11.34 -2.43 19.38
C THR A 65 9.91 -1.93 19.21
N ALA A 66 9.38 -1.89 17.98
CA ALA A 66 8.03 -1.41 17.73
C ALA A 66 7.41 -2.12 16.52
N SER A 67 6.10 -2.35 16.61
CA SER A 67 5.30 -2.80 15.48
C SER A 67 4.45 -1.63 15.00
N SER A 68 4.38 -1.42 13.70
CA SER A 68 3.50 -0.40 13.12
C SER A 68 2.57 -1.02 12.08
N PHE A 69 1.43 -0.40 11.95
CA PHE A 69 0.38 -0.77 11.01
C PHE A 69 0.06 0.42 10.13
N GLY A 70 -0.21 0.18 8.85
CA GLY A 70 -0.62 1.19 7.90
C GLY A 70 -1.75 0.69 7.01
N PHE A 71 -2.69 1.57 6.72
CA PHE A 71 -3.74 1.36 5.74
C PHE A 71 -3.72 2.49 4.73
N THR A 72 -3.79 2.16 3.46
CA THR A 72 -3.92 3.13 2.36
C THR A 72 -5.14 2.81 1.52
N GLY A 73 -5.79 3.87 1.04
CA GLY A 73 -6.86 3.76 0.07
C GLY A 73 -6.65 4.81 -1.02
N ASP A 74 -6.45 4.35 -2.25
CA ASP A 74 -6.06 5.21 -3.37
C ASP A 74 -7.09 5.12 -4.49
N TRP A 75 -7.49 6.26 -5.00
CA TRP A 75 -8.42 6.35 -6.12
C TRP A 75 -7.64 6.69 -7.40
N TRP A 76 -7.50 5.72 -8.30
CA TRP A 76 -6.80 5.93 -9.56
C TRP A 76 -7.66 6.75 -10.52
N VAL A 77 -7.32 8.02 -10.72
CA VAL A 77 -7.99 8.90 -11.67
C VAL A 77 -7.40 8.80 -13.07
N ALA A 78 -6.18 8.35 -13.17
CA ALA A 78 -5.55 7.99 -14.44
C ALA A 78 -4.89 6.61 -14.30
N ASN A 79 -5.10 5.78 -15.30
CA ASN A 79 -4.44 4.49 -15.48
C ASN A 79 -4.38 4.23 -16.99
N GLN A 80 -3.27 4.56 -17.62
CA GLN A 80 -3.13 4.56 -19.07
C GLN A 80 -1.78 4.00 -19.48
N ASN A 81 -1.72 3.57 -20.74
CA ASN A 81 -0.46 3.15 -21.33
C ASN A 81 0.46 4.36 -21.51
N LEU A 82 1.67 4.25 -21.02
CA LEU A 82 2.72 5.26 -21.16
C LEU A 82 3.51 5.04 -22.44
N PHE A 83 4.02 3.84 -22.62
CA PHE A 83 4.68 3.39 -23.85
C PHE A 83 4.84 1.86 -23.85
N SER A 84 4.69 1.24 -25.01
CA SER A 84 4.86 -0.22 -25.19
C SER A 84 4.06 -1.02 -24.15
N PHE A 85 4.72 -1.74 -23.26
CA PHE A 85 4.14 -2.59 -22.21
C PHE A 85 4.08 -1.91 -20.83
N VAL A 86 4.51 -0.64 -20.73
CA VAL A 86 4.52 0.12 -19.48
C VAL A 86 3.27 1.00 -19.39
N ASN A 87 2.54 0.87 -18.30
CA ASN A 87 1.45 1.76 -17.96
C ASN A 87 1.83 2.63 -16.76
N TYR A 88 1.16 3.77 -16.62
CA TYR A 88 1.24 4.61 -15.45
C TYR A 88 -0.13 4.74 -14.80
N TYR A 89 -0.13 4.98 -13.51
CA TYR A 89 -1.31 5.33 -12.75
C TYR A 89 -1.02 6.44 -11.76
N LEU A 90 -2.02 7.22 -11.46
CA LEU A 90 -1.95 8.26 -10.44
C LEU A 90 -3.35 8.62 -9.91
N GLY A 91 -3.38 9.19 -8.73
CA GLY A 91 -4.63 9.71 -8.16
C GLY A 91 -4.51 10.07 -6.69
N PRO A 92 -5.55 10.70 -6.12
CA PRO A 92 -5.60 10.99 -4.70
C PRO A 92 -5.85 9.73 -3.88
N GLY A 93 -5.35 9.75 -2.66
CA GLY A 93 -5.56 8.70 -1.69
C GLY A 93 -5.52 9.22 -0.27
N PHE A 94 -5.78 8.32 0.67
CA PHE A 94 -5.64 8.59 2.09
C PHE A 94 -4.73 7.56 2.75
N TYR A 95 -4.20 7.95 3.88
CA TYR A 95 -3.30 7.14 4.69
C TYR A 95 -3.75 7.17 6.15
N VAL A 96 -3.77 6.02 6.77
CA VAL A 96 -3.97 5.82 8.20
C VAL A 96 -2.83 4.96 8.71
N GLY A 97 -2.08 5.46 9.66
CA GLY A 97 -0.97 4.73 10.28
C GLY A 97 -1.08 4.72 11.79
N TYR A 98 -0.57 3.66 12.37
CA TYR A 98 -0.49 3.52 13.82
C TYR A 98 0.83 2.87 14.22
N SER A 99 1.50 3.49 15.17
CA SER A 99 2.62 2.90 15.92
C SER A 99 2.41 3.19 17.40
N ASP A 100 2.99 4.27 17.91
CA ASP A 100 2.73 4.78 19.26
C ASP A 100 1.56 5.76 19.28
N SER A 101 1.27 6.38 18.14
CA SER A 101 0.17 7.31 17.93
C SER A 101 -0.50 7.07 16.58
N LEU A 102 -1.73 7.58 16.46
CA LEU A 102 -2.47 7.53 15.20
C LEU A 102 -2.00 8.66 14.28
N VAL A 103 -1.73 8.31 13.02
CA VAL A 103 -1.37 9.26 11.97
C VAL A 103 -2.39 9.17 10.85
N LEU A 104 -2.96 10.30 10.47
CA LEU A 104 -3.97 10.41 9.40
C LEU A 104 -3.48 11.40 8.35
N GLY A 105 -3.64 11.07 7.08
CA GLY A 105 -3.18 11.95 6.02
C GLY A 105 -3.79 11.71 4.66
N GLY A 106 -3.55 12.68 3.78
CA GLY A 106 -3.75 12.55 2.35
C GLY A 106 -2.46 12.11 1.67
N ARG A 107 -2.57 11.30 0.63
CA ARG A 107 -1.44 10.87 -0.22
C ARG A 107 -1.79 11.00 -1.69
N PHE A 108 -0.78 11.05 -2.52
CA PHE A 108 -0.96 11.12 -3.97
C PHE A 108 -0.02 10.11 -4.66
N PRO A 109 -0.44 8.84 -4.78
CA PRO A 109 0.35 7.84 -5.46
C PRO A 109 0.53 8.16 -6.94
N VAL A 110 1.75 7.96 -7.41
CA VAL A 110 2.16 7.94 -8.80
C VAL A 110 2.94 6.65 -9.01
N GLY A 111 2.48 5.80 -9.91
CA GLY A 111 3.09 4.51 -10.12
C GLY A 111 3.22 4.13 -11.58
N LEU A 112 4.09 3.16 -11.80
CA LEU A 112 4.25 2.45 -13.07
C LEU A 112 3.91 0.99 -12.85
N ASN A 113 3.26 0.37 -13.83
CA ASN A 113 3.03 -1.06 -13.82
C ASN A 113 3.25 -1.70 -15.18
N VAL A 114 3.59 -2.96 -15.16
CA VAL A 114 3.80 -3.80 -16.35
C VAL A 114 3.14 -5.15 -16.13
N PHE A 115 2.68 -5.76 -17.21
CA PHE A 115 2.11 -7.10 -17.21
C PHE A 115 3.04 -8.02 -18.03
N PRO A 116 4.07 -8.65 -17.40
CA PRO A 116 4.95 -9.57 -18.11
C PRO A 116 4.20 -10.82 -18.62
N ILE A 117 3.14 -11.20 -17.93
CA ILE A 117 2.16 -12.20 -18.38
C ILE A 117 0.75 -11.70 -18.02
N LYS A 118 -0.27 -12.23 -18.70
CA LYS A 118 -1.65 -11.74 -18.65
C LYS A 118 -2.22 -11.50 -17.23
N ASN A 119 -1.83 -12.34 -16.28
CA ASN A 119 -2.39 -12.32 -14.92
C ASN A 119 -1.43 -11.78 -13.85
N LEU A 120 -0.20 -11.43 -14.21
CA LEU A 120 0.80 -10.93 -13.28
C LEU A 120 1.13 -9.48 -13.59
N GLU A 121 0.84 -8.60 -12.64
CA GLU A 121 1.22 -7.20 -12.63
C GLU A 121 2.44 -7.01 -11.73
N LEU A 122 3.47 -6.36 -12.24
CA LEU A 122 4.56 -5.83 -11.44
C LEU A 122 4.40 -4.32 -11.38
N PHE A 123 4.62 -3.73 -10.22
CA PHE A 123 4.45 -2.28 -10.04
C PHE A 123 5.52 -1.66 -9.15
N VAL A 124 5.73 -0.38 -9.37
CA VAL A 124 6.49 0.51 -8.50
C VAL A 124 5.70 1.80 -8.31
N GLU A 125 5.69 2.33 -7.10
CA GLU A 125 4.89 3.48 -6.71
C GLU A 125 5.66 4.42 -5.79
N LEU A 126 5.47 5.71 -5.97
CA LEU A 126 5.86 6.75 -5.04
C LEU A 126 4.62 7.56 -4.66
N ALA A 127 4.42 7.76 -3.38
CA ALA A 127 3.27 8.49 -2.85
C ALA A 127 3.68 9.57 -1.86
N PRO A 128 3.88 10.82 -2.30
CA PRO A 128 3.98 11.94 -1.38
C PRO A 128 2.75 12.01 -0.49
N THR A 129 2.97 12.22 0.79
CA THR A 129 1.96 12.15 1.85
C THR A 129 2.08 13.36 2.76
N LEU A 130 0.95 13.97 3.08
CA LEU A 130 0.81 15.01 4.08
C LEU A 130 -0.16 14.53 5.16
N ALA A 131 0.29 14.52 6.40
CA ALA A 131 -0.45 13.91 7.49
C ALA A 131 -0.44 14.76 8.77
N VAL A 132 -1.30 14.37 9.71
CA VAL A 132 -1.34 14.84 11.09
C VAL A 132 -1.11 13.65 12.01
N GLY A 133 -0.23 13.80 12.97
CA GLY A 133 -0.02 12.83 14.05
C GLY A 133 -0.88 13.22 15.26
N LEU A 134 -1.74 12.32 15.67
CA LEU A 134 -2.68 12.48 16.80
C LEU A 134 -2.05 11.88 18.06
N GLY A 135 -0.87 12.37 18.42
CA GLY A 135 -0.19 12.07 19.67
C GLY A 135 -0.32 13.21 20.68
N ASP A 136 0.42 13.11 21.76
CA ASP A 136 0.58 14.19 22.73
C ASP A 136 2.07 14.60 22.76
N PRO A 137 2.41 15.76 22.16
CA PRO A 137 1.55 16.74 21.48
C PRO A 137 1.10 16.30 20.07
N ILE A 138 0.04 16.92 19.55
CA ILE A 138 -0.35 16.78 18.14
C ILE A 138 0.74 17.36 17.24
N THR A 139 1.10 16.65 16.19
CA THR A 139 2.13 17.07 15.22
C THR A 139 1.51 17.34 13.85
N PHE A 140 1.78 18.53 13.29
CA PHE A 140 1.34 18.94 11.96
C PHE A 140 2.25 20.06 11.43
N PRO A 141 2.61 20.06 10.17
CA PRO A 141 2.43 19.00 9.18
C PRO A 141 3.44 17.85 9.33
N VAL A 142 3.02 16.64 9.05
CA VAL A 142 3.91 15.49 8.91
C VAL A 142 4.03 15.16 7.41
N PHE A 143 5.20 15.38 6.84
CA PHE A 143 5.47 15.09 5.44
C PHE A 143 6.23 13.78 5.30
N GLY A 144 5.89 13.02 4.26
CA GLY A 144 6.65 11.84 3.89
C GLY A 144 6.43 11.47 2.44
N VAL A 145 7.29 10.60 1.95
CA VAL A 145 7.11 9.95 0.66
C VAL A 145 7.12 8.45 0.93
N GLN A 146 6.03 7.79 0.62
CA GLN A 146 5.95 6.33 0.70
C GLN A 146 6.34 5.75 -0.64
N GLY A 147 7.37 4.92 -0.67
CA GLY A 147 7.73 4.11 -1.83
C GLY A 147 7.19 2.70 -1.67
N ALA A 148 6.72 2.09 -2.76
CA ALA A 148 6.32 0.71 -2.78
C ALA A 148 6.72 0.05 -4.11
N PHE A 149 7.08 -1.22 -4.05
CA PHE A 149 7.24 -2.05 -5.24
C PHE A 149 6.72 -3.45 -4.94
N GLY A 150 6.13 -4.09 -5.92
CA GLY A 150 5.54 -5.40 -5.67
C GLY A 150 4.93 -6.04 -6.89
N ALA A 151 4.16 -7.08 -6.63
CA ALA A 151 3.44 -7.84 -7.63
C ALA A 151 1.99 -8.07 -7.20
N ARG A 152 1.07 -8.07 -8.18
CA ARG A 152 -0.32 -8.49 -8.01
C ARG A 152 -0.65 -9.57 -9.02
N PHE A 153 -1.42 -10.54 -8.58
CA PHE A 153 -1.99 -11.56 -9.45
C PHE A 153 -3.47 -11.25 -9.66
N TRP A 154 -3.90 -11.29 -10.92
CA TRP A 154 -5.26 -10.97 -11.35
C TRP A 154 -6.05 -12.24 -11.66
N PHE A 155 -7.25 -12.34 -11.13
CA PHE A 155 -8.17 -13.47 -11.29
C PHE A 155 -9.32 -13.14 -12.23
#